data_44344a0ec022da1382482a9b86dce772
#
_entry.id   44344a0ec022da1382482a9b86dce772
#
_cell.length_a   1.000
_cell.length_b   1.000
_cell.length_c   1.000
_cell.angle_alpha   90.00
_cell.angle_beta   90.00
_cell.angle_gamma   90.00
#
_symmetry.space_group_name_H-M   'P 1'
#
loop_
_entity.id
_entity.type
_entity.pdbx_description
1 polymer ?
#
loop_
_entity_poly.entity_id
_entity_poly.type
_entity_poly.pdbx_seq_one_letter_code
_entity_poly.pdbx_strand_id
1 'polypeptide(L)'
;MRRTEYDEGQAAKRLKTPVAAFRWARRTGLVPAPDASSFQWSRAAVEALDADAIRAALPSPPISGGAAADRIAEALGTPNRTIHGEKANVTAFAVRRFVDRGLLVDLSANPDGTLHHPGQVAEVCRREDLADLVAADTPLGPEQAAARLRVRRADFDHMVRLGWVRSPHSIEVRFGASRAGAVDVALYTTASVDAVVPAHPEVDWEQLRTVEKGRRSPLASLRPEPAPVPA
;
A
#
# COMPACT_ATOMS: atom_id res chain seq x y z
N MET A 1 -18.74 13.86 34.48
CA MET A 1 -18.89 12.42 34.27
C MET A 1 -17.51 11.79 34.06
N ARG A 2 -17.10 10.76 34.79
CA ARG A 2 -15.82 10.08 34.53
C ARG A 2 -16.01 9.10 33.39
N ARG A 3 -15.10 9.13 32.39
CA ARG A 3 -15.12 8.24 31.24
C ARG A 3 -14.94 6.79 31.68
N THR A 4 -15.79 5.87 31.19
CA THR A 4 -15.76 4.44 31.50
C THR A 4 -15.16 3.59 30.40
N GLU A 5 -15.10 4.12 29.17
CA GLU A 5 -14.63 3.43 27.97
C GLU A 5 -13.64 4.33 27.19
N TYR A 6 -12.66 3.72 26.58
CA TYR A 6 -11.55 4.39 25.89
C TYR A 6 -11.33 3.79 24.50
N ASP A 7 -11.32 4.62 23.47
CA ASP A 7 -10.74 4.24 22.20
C ASP A 7 -9.19 4.17 22.29
N GLU A 8 -8.54 3.73 21.21
CA GLU A 8 -7.10 3.54 21.16
C GLU A 8 -6.30 4.81 21.53
N GLY A 9 -6.69 5.96 20.97
CA GLY A 9 -6.02 7.24 21.24
C GLY A 9 -6.22 7.71 22.68
N GLN A 10 -7.42 7.49 23.22
CA GLN A 10 -7.76 7.84 24.58
C GLN A 10 -7.08 6.93 25.61
N ALA A 11 -6.98 5.62 25.31
CA ALA A 11 -6.26 4.65 26.14
C ALA A 11 -4.77 5.00 26.19
N ALA A 12 -4.15 5.23 25.05
CA ALA A 12 -2.76 5.67 24.96
C ALA A 12 -2.51 6.97 25.73
N LYS A 13 -3.40 7.96 25.59
CA LYS A 13 -3.33 9.22 26.35
C LYS A 13 -3.47 9.00 27.87
N ARG A 14 -4.38 8.11 28.28
CA ARG A 14 -4.57 7.76 29.70
C ARG A 14 -3.32 7.17 30.32
N LEU A 15 -2.63 6.30 29.56
CA LEU A 15 -1.38 5.65 29.96
C LEU A 15 -0.13 6.54 29.75
N LYS A 16 -0.29 7.73 29.18
CA LYS A 16 0.82 8.61 28.78
C LYS A 16 1.82 7.91 27.86
N THR A 17 1.33 7.08 26.95
CA THR A 17 2.12 6.39 25.93
C THR A 17 1.86 6.98 24.55
N PRO A 18 2.83 6.93 23.62
CA PRO A 18 2.56 7.25 22.21
C PRO A 18 1.50 6.31 21.62
N VAL A 19 0.58 6.83 20.80
CA VAL A 19 -0.45 6.00 20.15
C VAL A 19 0.18 4.91 19.28
N ALA A 20 1.28 5.21 18.60
CA ALA A 20 2.03 4.22 17.81
C ALA A 20 2.57 3.06 18.66
N ALA A 21 3.06 3.34 19.87
CA ALA A 21 3.52 2.31 20.81
C ALA A 21 2.34 1.45 21.29
N PHE A 22 1.20 2.06 21.58
CA PHE A 22 -0.01 1.34 21.97
C PHE A 22 -0.50 0.40 20.84
N ARG A 23 -0.50 0.87 19.58
CA ARG A 23 -0.83 0.07 18.39
C ARG A 23 0.11 -1.10 18.20
N TRP A 24 1.40 -0.85 18.34
CA TRP A 24 2.39 -1.90 18.25
C TRP A 24 2.20 -2.94 19.35
N ALA A 25 2.02 -2.50 20.61
CA ALA A 25 1.77 -3.38 21.75
C ALA A 25 0.50 -4.23 21.57
N ARG A 26 -0.57 -3.65 20.99
CA ARG A 26 -1.78 -4.40 20.61
C ARG A 26 -1.48 -5.44 19.53
N ARG A 27 -0.71 -5.09 18.52
CA ARG A 27 -0.35 -5.99 17.42
C ARG A 27 0.50 -7.16 17.89
N THR A 28 1.35 -6.94 18.89
CA THR A 28 2.21 -7.96 19.49
C THR A 28 1.58 -8.73 20.65
N GLY A 29 0.33 -8.42 21.00
CA GLY A 29 -0.41 -9.11 22.07
C GLY A 29 -0.12 -8.61 23.48
N LEU A 30 0.72 -7.58 23.66
CA LEU A 30 0.93 -6.93 24.97
C LEU A 30 -0.33 -6.18 25.46
N VAL A 31 -1.11 -5.66 24.55
CA VAL A 31 -2.41 -5.07 24.81
C VAL A 31 -3.47 -6.03 24.30
N PRO A 32 -4.39 -6.52 25.16
CA PRO A 32 -5.44 -7.43 24.77
C PRO A 32 -6.45 -6.76 23.81
N ALA A 33 -7.30 -7.58 23.19
CA ALA A 33 -8.40 -7.08 22.38
C ALA A 33 -9.34 -6.19 23.22
N PRO A 34 -10.03 -5.24 22.58
CA PRO A 34 -11.05 -4.43 23.25
C PRO A 34 -12.11 -5.30 23.95
N ASP A 35 -12.51 -4.92 25.16
CA ASP A 35 -13.44 -5.66 26.03
C ASP A 35 -14.80 -4.97 26.22
N ALA A 36 -14.90 -3.68 25.91
CA ALA A 36 -16.14 -2.92 26.06
C ALA A 36 -16.97 -2.86 24.76
N SER A 37 -16.31 -2.75 23.60
CA SER A 37 -16.90 -2.82 22.25
C SER A 37 -15.84 -3.22 21.23
N SER A 38 -16.19 -3.32 19.95
CA SER A 38 -15.22 -3.69 18.87
C SER A 38 -13.96 -2.82 18.81
N PHE A 39 -14.00 -1.60 19.38
CA PHE A 39 -12.93 -0.62 19.30
C PHE A 39 -12.60 0.08 20.62
N GLN A 40 -13.22 -0.34 21.74
CA GLN A 40 -13.07 0.34 23.02
C GLN A 40 -12.71 -0.63 24.14
N TRP A 41 -11.83 -0.17 25.01
CA TRP A 41 -11.44 -0.85 26.23
C TRP A 41 -12.19 -0.25 27.43
N SER A 42 -12.58 -1.10 28.36
CA SER A 42 -13.08 -0.66 29.65
C SER A 42 -11.97 0.08 30.41
N ARG A 43 -12.41 0.95 31.34
CA ARG A 43 -11.47 1.64 32.23
C ARG A 43 -10.58 0.67 33.01
N ALA A 44 -11.15 -0.41 33.52
CA ALA A 44 -10.44 -1.40 34.30
C ALA A 44 -9.35 -2.08 33.44
N ALA A 45 -9.68 -2.45 32.19
CA ALA A 45 -8.72 -3.03 31.26
C ALA A 45 -7.55 -2.07 30.96
N VAL A 46 -7.83 -0.79 30.70
CA VAL A 46 -6.77 0.20 30.44
C VAL A 46 -5.89 0.44 31.66
N GLU A 47 -6.47 0.53 32.86
CA GLU A 47 -5.73 0.79 34.11
C GLU A 47 -4.88 -0.44 34.56
N ALA A 48 -5.21 -1.64 34.05
CA ALA A 48 -4.41 -2.86 34.28
C ALA A 48 -3.21 -3.01 33.35
N LEU A 49 -3.09 -2.19 32.30
CA LEU A 49 -2.00 -2.28 31.34
C LEU A 49 -0.69 -1.73 31.90
N ASP A 50 0.41 -2.40 31.57
CA ASP A 50 1.74 -1.92 31.88
C ASP A 50 2.22 -0.88 30.83
N ALA A 51 2.15 0.39 31.22
CA ALA A 51 2.52 1.50 30.37
C ALA A 51 4.03 1.53 30.03
N ASP A 52 4.88 1.00 30.93
CA ASP A 52 6.33 0.94 30.68
C ASP A 52 6.67 -0.16 29.68
N ALA A 53 6.03 -1.33 29.80
CA ALA A 53 6.17 -2.39 28.80
C ALA A 53 5.68 -1.95 27.41
N ILE A 54 4.56 -1.21 27.35
CA ILE A 54 4.05 -0.64 26.08
C ILE A 54 5.06 0.34 25.47
N ARG A 55 5.66 1.22 26.26
CA ARG A 55 6.70 2.14 25.76
C ARG A 55 7.96 1.40 25.30
N ALA A 56 8.38 0.39 26.06
CA ALA A 56 9.54 -0.41 25.73
C ALA A 56 9.37 -1.26 24.47
N ALA A 57 8.13 -1.64 24.13
CA ALA A 57 7.83 -2.38 22.91
C ALA A 57 8.12 -1.58 21.62
N LEU A 58 8.15 -0.24 21.67
CA LEU A 58 8.55 0.63 20.57
C LEU A 58 9.66 1.57 21.06
N PRO A 59 10.90 1.07 21.20
CA PRO A 59 12.01 1.82 21.83
C PRO A 59 12.52 2.99 20.98
N SER A 60 12.24 2.97 19.69
CA SER A 60 12.61 4.03 18.75
C SER A 60 11.36 4.65 18.11
N PRO A 61 11.36 5.95 17.81
CA PRO A 61 10.25 6.57 17.11
C PRO A 61 9.92 5.85 15.79
N PRO A 62 8.64 5.72 15.45
CA PRO A 62 8.25 5.14 14.18
C PRO A 62 8.75 6.00 13.03
N ILE A 63 9.05 5.38 11.90
CA ILE A 63 9.51 6.07 10.69
C ILE A 63 8.40 6.16 9.65
N SER A 64 8.43 7.22 8.85
CA SER A 64 7.45 7.41 7.76
C SER A 64 7.65 6.38 6.64
N GLY A 65 6.61 6.18 5.83
CA GLY A 65 6.70 5.33 4.63
C GLY A 65 7.81 5.77 3.67
N GLY A 66 8.09 7.07 3.54
CA GLY A 66 9.22 7.58 2.77
C GLY A 66 10.57 7.17 3.36
N ALA A 67 10.76 7.35 4.67
CA ALA A 67 11.99 6.94 5.33
C ALA A 67 12.18 5.40 5.33
N ALA A 68 11.09 4.64 5.35
CA ALA A 68 11.14 3.19 5.16
C ALA A 68 11.58 2.82 3.73
N ALA A 69 11.04 3.53 2.72
CA ALA A 69 11.43 3.34 1.33
C ALA A 69 12.93 3.63 1.11
N ASP A 70 13.45 4.69 1.72
CA ASP A 70 14.88 5.03 1.64
C ASP A 70 15.76 3.92 2.22
N ARG A 71 15.41 3.38 3.39
CA ARG A 71 16.13 2.26 4.01
C ARG A 71 16.11 1.00 3.15
N ILE A 72 14.98 0.70 2.52
CA ILE A 72 14.84 -0.44 1.61
C ILE A 72 15.69 -0.23 0.36
N ALA A 73 15.70 0.98 -0.21
CA ALA A 73 16.54 1.33 -1.35
C ALA A 73 18.04 1.21 -1.02
N GLU A 74 18.46 1.65 0.17
CA GLU A 74 19.83 1.47 0.66
C GLU A 74 20.19 -0.01 0.80
N ALA A 75 19.30 -0.83 1.36
CA ALA A 75 19.53 -2.27 1.51
C ALA A 75 19.67 -3.00 0.17
N LEU A 76 19.01 -2.50 -0.88
CA LEU A 76 19.15 -3.00 -2.26
C LEU A 76 20.41 -2.48 -2.98
N GLY A 77 21.20 -1.60 -2.35
CA GLY A 77 22.34 -0.97 -2.99
C GLY A 77 21.97 0.09 -4.05
N THR A 78 20.71 0.50 -4.09
CA THR A 78 20.17 1.50 -5.02
C THR A 78 19.50 2.65 -4.26
N PRO A 79 20.25 3.46 -3.49
CA PRO A 79 19.68 4.49 -2.63
C PRO A 79 18.84 5.48 -3.44
N ASN A 80 17.73 5.91 -2.86
CA ASN A 80 16.93 6.99 -3.42
C ASN A 80 17.75 8.28 -3.43
N ARG A 81 17.76 8.98 -4.57
CA ARG A 81 18.42 10.27 -4.70
C ARG A 81 17.42 11.40 -4.45
N THR A 82 17.83 12.39 -3.69
CA THR A 82 17.04 13.60 -3.43
C THR A 82 17.12 14.63 -4.57
N ILE A 83 17.45 14.21 -5.78
CA ILE A 83 17.54 15.10 -6.93
C ILE A 83 16.14 15.35 -7.49
N HIS A 84 15.77 16.61 -7.60
CA HIS A 84 14.46 17.00 -8.11
C HIS A 84 14.25 16.46 -9.53
N GLY A 85 13.17 15.70 -9.74
CA GLY A 85 12.83 15.10 -11.04
C GLY A 85 13.35 13.68 -11.28
N GLU A 86 14.20 13.12 -10.43
CA GLU A 86 14.58 11.72 -10.51
C GLU A 86 13.51 10.82 -9.86
N LYS A 87 13.27 9.65 -10.49
CA LYS A 87 12.40 8.62 -9.91
C LYS A 87 13.09 7.97 -8.71
N ALA A 88 12.38 7.86 -7.60
CA ALA A 88 12.81 7.02 -6.49
C ALA A 88 12.90 5.54 -6.91
N ASN A 89 13.98 4.86 -6.53
CA ASN A 89 14.17 3.43 -6.78
C ASN A 89 13.16 2.59 -5.99
N VAL A 90 12.87 3.00 -4.75
CA VAL A 90 11.79 2.45 -3.91
C VAL A 90 10.88 3.59 -3.50
N THR A 91 9.59 3.40 -3.61
CA THR A 91 8.60 4.43 -3.31
C THR A 91 7.79 4.09 -2.05
N ALA A 92 7.17 5.10 -1.43
CA ALA A 92 6.21 4.89 -0.35
C ALA A 92 5.01 4.01 -0.79
N PHE A 93 4.72 3.95 -2.10
CA PHE A 93 3.74 3.01 -2.66
C PHE A 93 4.15 1.55 -2.40
N ALA A 94 5.40 1.18 -2.71
CA ALA A 94 5.91 -0.18 -2.46
C ALA A 94 5.86 -0.52 -0.96
N VAL A 95 6.19 0.43 -0.09
CA VAL A 95 6.08 0.26 1.37
C VAL A 95 4.64 0.00 1.81
N ARG A 96 3.66 0.72 1.25
CA ARG A 96 2.23 0.48 1.50
C ARG A 96 1.81 -0.91 1.05
N ARG A 97 2.30 -1.39 -0.11
CA ARG A 97 2.06 -2.77 -0.57
C ARG A 97 2.63 -3.81 0.40
N PHE A 98 3.74 -3.52 1.06
CA PHE A 98 4.27 -4.40 2.12
C PHE A 98 3.36 -4.45 3.35
N VAL A 99 2.64 -3.36 3.66
CA VAL A 99 1.58 -3.39 4.68
C VAL A 99 0.42 -4.29 4.23
N ASP A 100 -0.04 -4.15 3.00
CA ASP A 100 -1.15 -4.96 2.45
C ASP A 100 -0.81 -6.46 2.44
N ARG A 101 0.46 -6.81 2.26
CA ARG A 101 0.97 -8.18 2.34
C ARG A 101 1.24 -8.66 3.78
N GLY A 102 1.05 -7.82 4.80
CA GLY A 102 1.34 -8.14 6.19
C GLY A 102 2.83 -8.21 6.56
N LEU A 103 3.72 -7.75 5.68
CA LEU A 103 5.16 -7.68 5.93
C LEU A 103 5.52 -6.51 6.85
N LEU A 104 4.75 -5.43 6.79
CA LEU A 104 4.87 -4.27 7.66
C LEU A 104 3.53 -3.99 8.34
N VAL A 105 3.59 -3.31 9.48
CA VAL A 105 2.41 -2.80 10.18
C VAL A 105 2.36 -1.28 10.04
N ASP A 106 1.19 -0.75 9.70
CA ASP A 106 0.96 0.68 9.78
C ASP A 106 0.59 1.07 11.22
N LEU A 107 1.40 1.91 11.81
CA LEU A 107 1.24 2.47 13.16
C LEU A 107 0.62 3.87 13.14
N SER A 108 0.28 4.41 11.95
CA SER A 108 -0.29 5.76 11.84
C SER A 108 -1.75 5.80 12.26
N ALA A 109 -2.19 7.00 12.70
CA ALA A 109 -3.60 7.32 12.87
C ALA A 109 -4.18 8.01 11.63
N ASN A 110 -3.30 8.37 10.67
CA ASN A 110 -3.64 9.16 9.50
C ASN A 110 -3.60 8.26 8.26
N PRO A 111 -4.68 8.17 7.48
CA PRO A 111 -4.71 7.38 6.25
C PRO A 111 -3.75 7.91 5.17
N ASP A 112 -3.38 9.21 5.23
CA ASP A 112 -2.55 9.85 4.22
C ASP A 112 -1.04 9.61 4.41
N GLY A 113 -0.63 9.08 5.58
CA GLY A 113 0.77 8.81 5.88
C GLY A 113 0.96 7.58 6.74
N THR A 114 1.74 6.62 6.26
CA THR A 114 2.06 5.40 7.03
C THR A 114 3.24 5.64 7.98
N LEU A 115 3.19 5.01 9.14
CA LEU A 115 4.27 4.95 10.12
C LEU A 115 4.62 3.49 10.41
N HIS A 116 5.90 3.17 10.49
CA HIS A 116 6.37 1.79 10.63
C HIS A 116 7.35 1.63 11.80
N HIS A 117 7.34 0.45 12.40
CA HIS A 117 8.34 0.07 13.40
C HIS A 117 9.72 -0.08 12.74
N PRO A 118 10.76 0.66 13.20
CA PRO A 118 12.08 0.65 12.56
C PRO A 118 12.72 -0.75 12.51
N GLY A 119 12.53 -1.56 13.55
CA GLY A 119 13.03 -2.94 13.62
C GLY A 119 12.35 -3.84 12.57
N GLN A 120 11.03 -3.68 12.37
CA GLN A 120 10.31 -4.44 11.36
C GLN A 120 10.78 -4.08 9.93
N VAL A 121 11.03 -2.79 9.65
CA VAL A 121 11.64 -2.37 8.38
C VAL A 121 13.04 -2.99 8.22
N ALA A 122 13.85 -3.02 9.28
CA ALA A 122 15.17 -3.66 9.23
C ALA A 122 15.09 -5.18 9.00
N GLU A 123 14.04 -5.86 9.46
CA GLU A 123 13.77 -7.27 9.14
C GLU A 123 13.42 -7.47 7.67
N VAL A 124 12.55 -6.62 7.13
CA VAL A 124 12.23 -6.63 5.70
C VAL A 124 13.48 -6.39 4.85
N CYS A 125 14.36 -5.46 5.24
CA CYS A 125 15.62 -5.18 4.54
C CYS A 125 16.59 -6.37 4.50
N ARG A 126 16.47 -7.34 5.40
CA ARG A 126 17.33 -8.55 5.44
C ARG A 126 16.80 -9.73 4.63
N ARG A 127 15.64 -9.59 4.02
CA ARG A 127 15.03 -10.67 3.23
C ARG A 127 15.81 -10.93 1.95
N GLU A 128 16.01 -12.19 1.63
CA GLU A 128 16.67 -12.60 0.39
C GLU A 128 15.84 -12.25 -0.88
N ASP A 129 14.50 -12.28 -0.75
CA ASP A 129 13.57 -11.96 -1.84
C ASP A 129 13.20 -10.47 -1.93
N LEU A 130 13.89 -9.58 -1.22
CA LEU A 130 13.56 -8.15 -1.16
C LEU A 130 13.50 -7.49 -2.54
N ALA A 131 14.47 -7.81 -3.41
CA ALA A 131 14.53 -7.26 -4.76
C ALA A 131 13.30 -7.65 -5.59
N ASP A 132 12.89 -8.91 -5.51
CA ASP A 132 11.73 -9.44 -6.22
C ASP A 132 10.42 -8.82 -5.69
N LEU A 133 10.31 -8.66 -4.37
CA LEU A 133 9.17 -8.00 -3.74
C LEU A 133 9.02 -6.55 -4.21
N VAL A 134 10.12 -5.78 -4.23
CA VAL A 134 10.11 -4.38 -4.69
C VAL A 134 9.80 -4.31 -6.18
N ALA A 135 10.41 -5.19 -7.00
CA ALA A 135 10.15 -5.24 -8.43
C ALA A 135 8.68 -5.56 -8.74
N ALA A 136 8.09 -6.52 -8.01
CA ALA A 136 6.68 -6.92 -8.16
C ALA A 136 5.71 -5.78 -7.81
N ASP A 137 6.05 -4.95 -6.82
CA ASP A 137 5.23 -3.84 -6.35
C ASP A 137 5.63 -2.47 -6.94
N THR A 138 6.51 -2.43 -7.95
CA THR A 138 6.82 -1.19 -8.67
C THR A 138 5.55 -0.60 -9.27
N PRO A 139 5.19 0.66 -8.96
CA PRO A 139 3.98 1.26 -9.45
C PRO A 139 4.10 1.63 -10.94
N LEU A 140 3.08 1.29 -11.70
CA LEU A 140 2.91 1.64 -13.10
C LEU A 140 1.67 2.52 -13.26
N GLY A 141 1.82 3.68 -13.88
CA GLY A 141 0.65 4.42 -14.38
C GLY A 141 0.03 3.70 -15.59
N PRO A 142 -1.18 4.10 -15.99
CA PRO A 142 -1.91 3.41 -17.08
C PRO A 142 -1.14 3.32 -18.41
N GLU A 143 -0.40 4.37 -18.78
CA GLU A 143 0.44 4.37 -19.99
C GLU A 143 1.63 3.41 -19.86
N GLN A 144 2.26 3.36 -18.70
CA GLN A 144 3.38 2.47 -18.42
C GLN A 144 2.93 1.00 -18.41
N ALA A 145 1.75 0.73 -17.85
CA ALA A 145 1.15 -0.60 -17.84
C ALA A 145 0.81 -1.08 -19.26
N ALA A 146 0.21 -0.21 -20.08
CA ALA A 146 -0.07 -0.51 -21.49
C ALA A 146 1.25 -0.79 -22.27
N ALA A 147 2.26 0.06 -22.09
CA ALA A 147 3.56 -0.10 -22.73
C ALA A 147 4.25 -1.43 -22.31
N ARG A 148 4.13 -1.83 -21.04
CA ARG A 148 4.68 -3.10 -20.54
C ARG A 148 4.05 -4.32 -21.20
N LEU A 149 2.73 -4.30 -21.42
CA LEU A 149 2.01 -5.33 -22.16
C LEU A 149 2.19 -5.25 -23.67
N ARG A 150 2.81 -4.16 -24.17
CA ARG A 150 2.95 -3.83 -25.59
C ARG A 150 1.61 -3.69 -26.30
N VAL A 151 0.62 -3.12 -25.61
CA VAL A 151 -0.71 -2.85 -26.14
C VAL A 151 -0.97 -1.34 -26.16
N ARG A 152 -2.01 -0.92 -26.88
CA ARG A 152 -2.44 0.49 -26.85
C ARG A 152 -3.09 0.82 -25.50
N ARG A 153 -3.04 2.09 -25.11
CA ARG A 153 -3.70 2.57 -23.90
C ARG A 153 -5.20 2.22 -23.87
N ALA A 154 -5.90 2.36 -24.99
CA ALA A 154 -7.32 2.02 -25.08
C ALA A 154 -7.58 0.52 -24.81
N ASP A 155 -6.67 -0.36 -25.24
CA ASP A 155 -6.81 -1.80 -24.97
C ASP A 155 -6.58 -2.10 -23.48
N PHE A 156 -5.64 -1.40 -22.85
CA PHE A 156 -5.43 -1.50 -21.39
C PHE A 156 -6.66 -0.99 -20.61
N ASP A 157 -7.30 0.10 -21.05
CA ASP A 157 -8.53 0.59 -20.43
C ASP A 157 -9.68 -0.43 -20.52
N HIS A 158 -9.74 -1.20 -21.60
CA HIS A 158 -10.66 -2.34 -21.69
C HIS A 158 -10.33 -3.45 -20.70
N MET A 159 -9.06 -3.77 -20.47
CA MET A 159 -8.65 -4.76 -19.45
C MET A 159 -9.05 -4.32 -18.04
N VAL A 160 -8.89 -3.04 -17.73
CA VAL A 160 -9.36 -2.46 -16.46
C VAL A 160 -10.90 -2.56 -16.36
N ARG A 161 -11.63 -2.20 -17.42
CA ARG A 161 -13.10 -2.33 -17.49
C ARG A 161 -13.57 -3.77 -17.33
N LEU A 162 -12.82 -4.74 -17.86
CA LEU A 162 -13.12 -6.17 -17.75
C LEU A 162 -12.80 -6.73 -16.36
N GLY A 163 -12.08 -5.97 -15.52
CA GLY A 163 -11.67 -6.40 -14.19
C GLY A 163 -10.41 -7.27 -14.16
N TRP A 164 -9.71 -7.41 -15.30
CA TRP A 164 -8.47 -8.20 -15.42
C TRP A 164 -7.32 -7.61 -14.64
N VAL A 165 -7.29 -6.27 -14.52
CA VAL A 165 -6.32 -5.52 -13.71
C VAL A 165 -7.09 -4.56 -12.81
N ARG A 166 -6.72 -4.56 -11.53
CA ARG A 166 -7.30 -3.63 -10.55
C ARG A 166 -6.22 -2.72 -10.02
N SER A 167 -6.55 -1.44 -9.87
CA SER A 167 -5.69 -0.49 -9.18
C SER A 167 -5.86 -0.63 -7.67
N PRO A 168 -4.82 -0.96 -6.91
CA PRO A 168 -4.90 -0.98 -5.45
C PRO A 168 -4.94 0.44 -4.85
N HIS A 169 -4.37 1.43 -5.54
CA HIS A 169 -4.25 2.82 -5.08
C HIS A 169 -4.28 3.81 -6.23
N SER A 170 -4.64 5.06 -5.94
CA SER A 170 -4.48 6.21 -6.84
C SER A 170 -3.57 7.26 -6.20
N ILE A 171 -3.01 8.12 -7.04
CA ILE A 171 -2.29 9.33 -6.60
C ILE A 171 -2.95 10.55 -7.24
N GLU A 172 -3.10 11.61 -6.45
CA GLU A 172 -3.51 12.89 -6.96
C GLU A 172 -2.32 13.56 -7.67
N VAL A 173 -2.47 13.84 -8.96
CA VAL A 173 -1.46 14.52 -9.77
C VAL A 173 -2.00 15.88 -10.22
N ARG A 174 -1.25 16.94 -9.95
CA ARG A 174 -1.53 18.28 -10.45
C ARG A 174 -0.62 18.57 -11.64
N PHE A 175 -1.24 18.74 -12.80
CA PHE A 175 -0.51 19.08 -14.02
C PHE A 175 -0.35 20.61 -14.13
N GLY A 176 0.75 21.14 -13.59
CA GLY A 176 1.14 22.53 -13.69
C GLY A 176 0.08 23.53 -13.19
N ALA A 177 -0.02 24.67 -13.85
CA ALA A 177 -1.00 25.72 -13.55
C ALA A 177 -2.37 25.47 -14.22
N SER A 178 -2.67 24.24 -14.59
CA SER A 178 -3.95 23.88 -15.26
C SER A 178 -5.13 24.23 -14.37
N ARG A 179 -6.12 24.94 -14.91
CA ARG A 179 -7.40 25.21 -14.26
C ARG A 179 -8.24 23.93 -14.05
N ALA A 180 -7.84 22.80 -14.63
CA ALA A 180 -8.53 21.52 -14.52
C ALA A 180 -8.40 20.85 -13.14
N GLY A 181 -7.57 21.42 -12.24
CA GLY A 181 -7.39 20.87 -10.88
C GLY A 181 -6.48 19.65 -10.84
N ALA A 182 -6.59 18.91 -9.76
CA ALA A 182 -5.92 17.65 -9.56
C ALA A 182 -6.67 16.50 -10.23
N VAL A 183 -5.94 15.51 -10.73
CA VAL A 183 -6.50 14.31 -11.36
C VAL A 183 -5.99 13.08 -10.60
N ASP A 184 -6.90 12.21 -10.22
CA ASP A 184 -6.55 10.91 -9.67
C ASP A 184 -6.02 9.98 -10.74
N VAL A 185 -4.77 9.57 -10.60
CA VAL A 185 -4.11 8.60 -11.48
C VAL A 185 -4.05 7.26 -10.79
N ALA A 186 -4.72 6.26 -11.36
CA ALA A 186 -4.66 4.89 -10.89
C ALA A 186 -3.25 4.32 -11.03
N LEU A 187 -2.78 3.61 -10.00
CA LEU A 187 -1.48 2.92 -10.00
C LEU A 187 -1.69 1.41 -9.95
N TYR A 188 -0.99 0.71 -10.80
CA TYR A 188 -1.02 -0.75 -10.91
C TYR A 188 0.33 -1.32 -10.49
N THR A 189 0.36 -2.49 -9.88
CA THR A 189 1.62 -3.17 -9.58
C THR A 189 2.15 -3.88 -10.83
N THR A 190 3.47 -3.92 -10.97
CA THR A 190 4.12 -4.66 -12.06
C THR A 190 3.64 -6.11 -12.10
N ALA A 191 3.59 -6.78 -10.95
CA ALA A 191 3.11 -8.16 -10.86
C ALA A 191 1.68 -8.34 -11.36
N SER A 192 0.75 -7.40 -11.02
CA SER A 192 -0.64 -7.49 -11.47
C SER A 192 -0.77 -7.30 -12.99
N VAL A 193 0.07 -6.46 -13.57
CA VAL A 193 0.11 -6.23 -15.03
C VAL A 193 0.69 -7.45 -15.74
N ASP A 194 1.80 -8.01 -15.26
CA ASP A 194 2.44 -9.19 -15.84
C ASP A 194 1.56 -10.43 -15.79
N ALA A 195 0.72 -10.54 -14.77
CA ALA A 195 -0.21 -11.66 -14.61
C ALA A 195 -1.34 -11.68 -15.65
N VAL A 196 -1.62 -10.57 -16.35
CA VAL A 196 -2.75 -10.49 -17.29
C VAL A 196 -2.60 -11.46 -18.46
N VAL A 197 -1.43 -11.50 -19.07
CA VAL A 197 -1.18 -12.35 -20.26
C VAL A 197 -1.36 -13.85 -19.94
N PRO A 198 -0.71 -14.39 -18.90
CA PRO A 198 -0.91 -15.81 -18.55
C PRO A 198 -2.30 -16.14 -18.01
N ALA A 199 -3.03 -15.15 -17.42
CA ALA A 199 -4.39 -15.37 -16.90
C ALA A 199 -5.44 -15.41 -18.01
N HIS A 200 -5.14 -14.88 -19.21
CA HIS A 200 -6.08 -14.81 -20.34
C HIS A 200 -5.47 -15.42 -21.61
N PRO A 201 -5.21 -16.75 -21.60
CA PRO A 201 -4.63 -17.46 -22.74
C PRO A 201 -5.58 -17.53 -23.96
N GLU A 202 -6.89 -17.28 -23.75
CA GLU A 202 -7.92 -17.23 -24.81
C GLU A 202 -7.82 -16.00 -25.71
N VAL A 203 -7.03 -14.98 -25.29
CA VAL A 203 -6.84 -13.73 -26.04
C VAL A 203 -5.74 -13.90 -27.08
N ASP A 204 -6.00 -13.54 -28.31
CA ASP A 204 -4.95 -13.40 -29.32
C ASP A 204 -4.11 -12.14 -29.02
N TRP A 205 -3.09 -12.31 -28.21
CA TRP A 205 -2.19 -11.23 -27.77
C TRP A 205 -1.35 -10.67 -28.92
N GLU A 206 -1.02 -11.49 -29.94
CA GLU A 206 -0.28 -11.05 -31.12
C GLU A 206 -1.15 -10.11 -31.95
N GLN A 207 -2.35 -10.50 -32.24
CA GLN A 207 -3.31 -9.66 -32.93
C GLN A 207 -3.56 -8.36 -32.15
N LEU A 208 -3.77 -8.44 -30.81
CA LEU A 208 -4.03 -7.26 -29.98
C LEU A 208 -2.89 -6.24 -30.03
N ARG A 209 -1.63 -6.70 -30.06
CA ARG A 209 -0.43 -5.86 -30.13
C ARG A 209 -0.24 -5.18 -31.48
N THR A 210 -0.81 -5.73 -32.55
CA THR A 210 -0.70 -5.19 -33.91
C THR A 210 -1.86 -4.30 -34.33
N VAL A 211 -2.87 -4.11 -33.46
CA VAL A 211 -4.03 -3.26 -33.77
C VAL A 211 -3.59 -1.80 -33.96
N GLU A 212 -3.86 -1.26 -35.16
CA GLU A 212 -3.52 0.13 -35.50
C GLU A 212 -4.27 1.16 -34.66
N LYS A 213 -3.67 2.34 -34.54
CA LYS A 213 -4.32 3.50 -33.88
C LYS A 213 -5.62 3.86 -34.61
N GLY A 214 -6.70 4.08 -33.84
CA GLY A 214 -8.02 4.40 -34.37
C GLY A 214 -8.90 3.19 -34.73
N ARG A 215 -8.36 1.98 -34.76
CA ARG A 215 -9.17 0.77 -34.92
C ARG A 215 -9.83 0.36 -33.61
N ARG A 216 -11.03 -0.22 -33.73
CA ARG A 216 -11.77 -0.76 -32.58
C ARG A 216 -10.96 -1.89 -31.91
N SER A 217 -10.90 -1.89 -30.59
CA SER A 217 -10.25 -2.94 -29.83
C SER A 217 -11.02 -4.27 -29.96
N PRO A 218 -10.35 -5.41 -30.15
CA PRO A 218 -10.98 -6.73 -30.03
C PRO A 218 -11.63 -6.94 -28.65
N LEU A 219 -11.07 -6.34 -27.58
CA LEU A 219 -11.59 -6.43 -26.21
C LEU A 219 -12.87 -5.59 -25.99
N ALA A 220 -13.22 -4.69 -26.91
CA ALA A 220 -14.38 -3.82 -26.77
C ALA A 220 -15.72 -4.56 -26.72
N SER A 221 -15.80 -5.76 -27.31
CA SER A 221 -16.99 -6.60 -27.34
C SER A 221 -17.13 -7.54 -26.16
N LEU A 222 -16.05 -7.74 -25.37
CA LEU A 222 -16.06 -8.61 -24.21
C LEU A 222 -16.86 -7.96 -23.06
N ARG A 223 -17.54 -8.80 -22.29
CA ARG A 223 -18.28 -8.38 -21.09
C ARG A 223 -17.40 -8.57 -19.85
N PRO A 224 -17.51 -7.68 -18.85
CA PRO A 224 -16.88 -7.89 -17.57
C PRO A 224 -17.33 -9.23 -16.94
N GLU A 225 -16.39 -9.93 -16.32
CA GLU A 225 -16.77 -11.06 -15.47
C GLU A 225 -17.61 -10.59 -14.28
N PRO A 226 -18.68 -11.31 -13.92
CA PRO A 226 -19.43 -10.97 -12.72
C PRO A 226 -18.48 -11.02 -11.51
N ALA A 227 -18.55 -9.98 -10.67
CA ALA A 227 -17.75 -9.96 -9.45
C ALA A 227 -18.05 -11.24 -8.63
N PRO A 228 -17.04 -11.90 -8.03
CA PRO A 228 -17.27 -13.03 -7.15
C PRO A 228 -18.23 -12.59 -6.04
N VAL A 229 -19.32 -13.33 -5.89
CA VAL A 229 -20.29 -13.11 -4.81
C VAL A 229 -19.53 -13.34 -3.49
N PRO A 230 -19.49 -12.38 -2.56
CA PRO A 230 -18.86 -12.60 -1.27
C PRO A 230 -19.59 -13.75 -0.56
N ALA A 231 -18.82 -14.76 -0.15
CA ALA A 231 -19.29 -15.88 0.65
C ALA A 231 -19.60 -15.45 2.09
#